data_979d2e4b7fc66ad208e1aefa2b60e31f
#
_entry.id   979d2e4b7fc66ad208e1aefa2b60e31f
#
_cell.length_a   1.000
_cell.length_b   1.000
_cell.length_c   1.000
_cell.angle_alpha   90.00
_cell.angle_beta   90.00
_cell.angle_gamma   90.00
#
_symmetry.space_group_name_H-M   'P 1'
#
loop_
_entity.id
_entity.type
_entity.pdbx_description
1 polymer ?
#
loop_
_entity_poly.entity_id
_entity_poly.type
_entity_poly.pdbx_seq_one_letter_code
_entity_poly.pdbx_strand_id
1 'polypeptide(L)'
;KTFVNSNKARMHGLELLAAYDFGSLVDYAFSLKAYANATLLLHSKMKLAAASDWTPIKYVRSQNVTFGLDFTTREGLQFGLSGRYIGQRWEDNWFSYYSNIRTGLAARVAAEQPDWGGRLQHPSALIFGASLHYTIKQRLGLGVNVDNLYDEHYTEKDGYHMPGRTVRFKLSYQF
;
A
#
# COMPACT_ATOMS: atom_id res chain seq x y z
N LYS A 1 10.22 -28.29 -8.94
CA LYS A 1 10.55 -27.12 -8.08
C LYS A 1 11.04 -27.63 -6.74
N THR A 2 12.24 -27.27 -6.35
CA THR A 2 12.79 -27.60 -5.04
C THR A 2 12.72 -26.37 -4.15
N PHE A 3 12.20 -26.51 -2.93
CA PHE A 3 12.27 -25.45 -1.94
C PHE A 3 13.68 -25.43 -1.36
N VAL A 4 14.35 -24.30 -1.48
CA VAL A 4 15.68 -24.10 -0.89
C VAL A 4 15.53 -23.15 0.28
N ASN A 5 15.99 -23.55 1.45
CA ASN A 5 16.01 -22.69 2.61
C ASN A 5 17.00 -21.53 2.40
N SER A 6 16.58 -20.30 2.68
CA SER A 6 17.49 -19.19 2.82
C SER A 6 18.37 -19.41 4.04
N ASN A 7 19.70 -19.36 3.86
CA ASN A 7 20.60 -19.58 4.99
C ASN A 7 20.58 -18.44 6.00
N LYS A 8 20.36 -17.20 5.53
CA LYS A 8 20.33 -16.01 6.40
C LYS A 8 19.39 -14.96 5.81
N ALA A 9 18.55 -14.40 6.66
CA ALA A 9 17.77 -13.21 6.35
C ALA A 9 17.97 -12.17 7.46
N ARG A 10 18.01 -10.89 7.10
CA ARG A 10 18.07 -9.77 8.02
C ARG A 10 16.98 -8.78 7.64
N MET A 11 16.13 -8.45 8.60
CA MET A 11 15.07 -7.46 8.45
C MET A 11 14.99 -6.64 9.71
N HIS A 12 15.05 -5.33 9.60
CA HIS A 12 14.80 -4.41 10.69
C HIS A 12 14.25 -3.10 10.14
N GLY A 13 13.46 -2.42 10.94
CA GLY A 13 12.78 -1.20 10.56
C GLY A 13 12.21 -0.47 11.75
N LEU A 14 11.40 0.54 11.43
CA LEU A 14 10.69 1.38 12.39
C LEU A 14 9.21 1.34 12.07
N GLU A 15 8.40 1.29 13.11
CA GLU A 15 6.96 1.52 13.04
C GLU A 15 6.64 2.77 13.86
N LEU A 16 5.97 3.72 13.23
CA LEU A 16 5.62 5.01 13.80
C LEU A 16 4.12 5.20 13.69
N LEU A 17 3.51 5.64 14.79
CA LEU A 17 2.10 6.02 14.83
C LEU A 17 1.98 7.35 15.55
N ALA A 18 1.27 8.30 14.93
CA ALA A 18 0.95 9.59 15.52
C ALA A 18 -0.51 9.94 15.20
N ALA A 19 -1.21 10.47 16.17
CA ALA A 19 -2.54 11.04 15.98
C ALA A 19 -2.77 12.16 17.00
N TYR A 20 -3.41 13.23 16.55
CA TYR A 20 -3.81 14.32 17.41
C TYR A 20 -5.16 14.88 16.97
N ASP A 21 -6.04 15.15 17.96
CA ASP A 21 -7.33 15.80 17.73
C ASP A 21 -7.26 17.26 18.18
N PHE A 22 -7.25 18.16 17.23
CA PHE A 22 -7.25 19.61 17.44
C PHE A 22 -8.56 20.12 18.06
N GLY A 23 -9.62 19.31 18.09
CA GLY A 23 -10.87 19.62 18.81
C GLY A 23 -10.64 19.91 20.28
N SER A 24 -9.61 19.32 20.89
CA SER A 24 -9.22 19.58 22.27
C SER A 24 -8.85 21.03 22.56
N LEU A 25 -8.47 21.81 21.55
CA LEU A 25 -8.12 23.23 21.65
C LEU A 25 -9.34 24.17 21.62
N VAL A 26 -10.52 23.64 21.25
CA VAL A 26 -11.78 24.39 21.06
C VAL A 26 -12.96 23.73 21.79
N ASP A 27 -12.69 23.08 22.92
CA ASP A 27 -13.68 22.38 23.75
C ASP A 27 -14.59 21.44 22.95
N TYR A 28 -14.04 20.82 21.91
CA TYR A 28 -14.74 19.93 21.00
C TYR A 28 -16.00 20.55 20.35
N ALA A 29 -15.97 21.86 20.07
CA ALA A 29 -16.99 22.47 19.18
C ALA A 29 -17.06 21.75 17.83
N PHE A 30 -15.91 21.27 17.37
CA PHE A 30 -15.73 20.29 16.29
C PHE A 30 -14.55 19.37 16.64
N SER A 31 -14.40 18.24 15.97
CA SER A 31 -13.19 17.42 16.00
C SER A 31 -12.47 17.55 14.67
N LEU A 32 -11.16 17.80 14.71
CA LEU A 32 -10.26 17.74 13.56
C LEU A 32 -9.08 16.86 13.95
N LYS A 33 -9.14 15.60 13.56
CA LYS A 33 -8.11 14.61 13.88
C LYS A 33 -7.14 14.46 12.72
N ALA A 34 -5.87 14.77 12.95
CA ALA A 34 -4.79 14.39 12.04
C ALA A 34 -4.16 13.07 12.51
N TYR A 35 -3.82 12.18 11.58
CA TYR A 35 -3.15 10.93 11.89
C TYR A 35 -2.11 10.56 10.85
N ALA A 36 -1.09 9.85 11.28
CA ALA A 36 -0.10 9.23 10.42
C ALA A 36 0.36 7.91 11.02
N ASN A 37 0.53 6.91 10.17
CA ASN A 37 1.07 5.60 10.49
C ASN A 37 2.09 5.22 9.42
N ALA A 38 3.30 4.86 9.83
CA ALA A 38 4.39 4.53 8.91
C ALA A 38 5.12 3.27 9.35
N THR A 39 5.32 2.35 8.41
CA THR A 39 6.25 1.23 8.52
C THR A 39 7.40 1.48 7.57
N LEU A 40 8.62 1.58 8.10
CA LEU A 40 9.84 1.88 7.37
C LEU A 40 10.83 0.74 7.57
N LEU A 41 11.05 -0.08 6.55
CA LEU A 41 12.08 -1.11 6.57
C LEU A 41 13.42 -0.51 6.14
N LEU A 42 14.31 -0.32 7.10
CA LEU A 42 15.65 0.22 6.89
C LEU A 42 16.57 -0.83 6.27
N HIS A 43 16.32 -2.10 6.54
CA HIS A 43 17.06 -3.22 5.99
C HIS A 43 16.14 -4.42 5.77
N SER A 44 16.19 -4.97 4.55
CA SER A 44 15.44 -6.16 4.17
C SER A 44 16.25 -6.92 3.12
N LYS A 45 17.14 -7.80 3.58
CA LYS A 45 18.04 -8.56 2.72
C LYS A 45 18.10 -10.02 3.12
N MET A 46 18.35 -10.86 2.14
CA MET A 46 18.57 -12.30 2.31
C MET A 46 19.85 -12.74 1.60
N LYS A 47 20.41 -13.83 2.08
CA LYS A 47 21.56 -14.50 1.48
C LYS A 47 21.19 -15.97 1.26
N LEU A 48 21.26 -16.43 0.02
CA LEU A 48 21.06 -17.83 -0.34
C LEU A 48 22.33 -18.65 -0.04
N ALA A 49 22.17 -19.94 0.23
CA ALA A 49 23.27 -20.84 0.62
C ALA A 49 24.45 -20.82 -0.33
N ALA A 50 24.20 -20.77 -1.62
CA ALA A 50 25.21 -20.82 -2.68
C ALA A 50 25.69 -19.43 -3.14
N ALA A 51 25.10 -18.33 -2.63
CA ALA A 51 25.41 -16.98 -3.06
C ALA A 51 26.38 -16.29 -2.09
N SER A 52 27.36 -15.54 -2.62
CA SER A 52 28.27 -14.72 -1.83
C SER A 52 27.63 -13.46 -1.30
N ASP A 53 26.58 -12.93 -1.99
CA ASP A 53 26.07 -11.59 -1.79
C ASP A 53 24.69 -11.53 -1.14
N TRP A 54 24.47 -10.44 -0.40
CA TRP A 54 23.18 -10.11 0.17
C TRP A 54 22.27 -9.47 -0.88
N THR A 55 21.09 -10.03 -1.08
CA THR A 55 20.11 -9.56 -2.04
C THR A 55 18.85 -9.06 -1.35
N PRO A 56 18.13 -8.06 -1.89
CA PRO A 56 16.84 -7.62 -1.35
C PRO A 56 15.85 -8.77 -1.25
N ILE A 57 15.08 -8.83 -0.17
CA ILE A 57 13.97 -9.78 -0.05
C ILE A 57 12.87 -9.34 -1.03
N LYS A 58 12.43 -10.29 -1.87
CA LYS A 58 11.36 -10.07 -2.84
C LYS A 58 10.00 -9.95 -2.15
N TYR A 59 9.06 -9.23 -2.77
CA TYR A 59 7.68 -9.05 -2.30
C TYR A 59 7.53 -8.30 -0.98
N VAL A 60 8.60 -7.70 -0.50
CA VAL A 60 8.60 -6.89 0.73
C VAL A 60 8.79 -5.42 0.37
N ARG A 61 7.84 -4.58 0.76
CA ARG A 61 7.93 -3.13 0.55
C ARG A 61 8.86 -2.50 1.58
N SER A 62 9.67 -1.54 1.14
CA SER A 62 10.56 -0.81 2.05
C SER A 62 9.81 0.21 2.91
N GLN A 63 8.70 0.71 2.41
CA GLN A 63 7.94 1.77 3.08
C GLN A 63 6.45 1.57 2.84
N ASN A 64 5.66 1.84 3.88
CA ASN A 64 4.21 1.93 3.79
C ASN A 64 3.76 3.03 4.76
N VAL A 65 3.14 4.08 4.24
CA VAL A 65 2.70 5.22 5.05
C VAL A 65 1.24 5.49 4.75
N THR A 66 0.45 5.60 5.81
CA THR A 66 -0.96 6.04 5.74
C THR A 66 -1.10 7.30 6.59
N PHE A 67 -1.75 8.32 6.07
CA PHE A 67 -1.99 9.56 6.79
C PHE A 67 -3.33 10.16 6.39
N GLY A 68 -3.86 11.05 7.21
CA GLY A 68 -5.13 11.69 6.88
C GLY A 68 -5.57 12.72 7.89
N LEU A 69 -6.71 13.32 7.54
CA LEU A 69 -7.45 14.29 8.33
C LEU A 69 -8.91 13.85 8.39
N ASP A 70 -9.47 13.77 9.58
CA ASP A 70 -10.88 13.52 9.81
C ASP A 70 -11.48 14.73 10.53
N PHE A 71 -12.48 15.36 9.92
CA PHE A 71 -13.24 16.46 10.48
C PHE A 71 -14.66 16.01 10.79
N THR A 72 -15.12 16.31 12.00
CA THR A 72 -16.49 15.95 12.44
C THR A 72 -17.10 17.11 13.20
N THR A 73 -18.36 17.44 12.88
CA THR A 73 -19.15 18.43 13.61
C THR A 73 -20.21 17.78 14.47
N ARG A 74 -20.72 18.52 15.46
CA ARG A 74 -21.84 18.08 16.32
C ARG A 74 -23.15 17.92 15.54
N GLU A 75 -23.32 18.62 14.44
CA GLU A 75 -24.48 18.58 13.57
C GLU A 75 -24.52 17.35 12.65
N GLY A 76 -23.52 16.48 12.74
CA GLY A 76 -23.47 15.22 12.00
C GLY A 76 -22.76 15.29 10.65
N LEU A 77 -22.03 16.38 10.34
CA LEU A 77 -21.15 16.45 9.19
C LEU A 77 -19.81 15.75 9.51
N GLN A 78 -19.37 14.89 8.61
CA GLN A 78 -18.06 14.23 8.67
C GLN A 78 -17.39 14.38 7.30
N PHE A 79 -16.16 14.84 7.32
CA PHE A 79 -15.31 14.95 6.15
C PHE A 79 -13.97 14.31 6.42
N GLY A 80 -13.50 13.47 5.50
CA GLY A 80 -12.22 12.79 5.62
C GLY A 80 -11.36 12.98 4.37
N LEU A 81 -10.07 13.17 4.59
CA LEU A 81 -9.03 13.08 3.57
C LEU A 81 -8.02 12.03 4.00
N SER A 82 -7.65 11.15 3.10
CA SER A 82 -6.65 10.13 3.36
C SER A 82 -5.60 10.09 2.27
N GLY A 83 -4.38 9.75 2.65
CA GLY A 83 -3.29 9.48 1.75
C GLY A 83 -2.63 8.16 2.11
N ARG A 84 -2.24 7.38 1.11
CA ARG A 84 -1.51 6.14 1.27
C ARG A 84 -0.31 6.12 0.33
N TYR A 85 0.88 6.15 0.90
CA TYR A 85 2.12 5.93 0.17
C TYR A 85 2.52 4.46 0.25
N ILE A 86 2.70 3.85 -0.89
CA ILE A 86 3.15 2.47 -1.05
C ILE A 86 4.54 2.51 -1.65
N GLY A 87 5.56 2.12 -0.87
CA GLY A 87 6.94 2.11 -1.30
C GLY A 87 7.23 1.08 -2.38
N GLN A 88 8.34 1.25 -3.03
CA GLN A 88 8.85 0.30 -4.02
C GLN A 88 9.18 -1.06 -3.40
N ARG A 89 9.17 -2.13 -4.22
CA ARG A 89 9.60 -3.47 -3.84
C ARG A 89 10.25 -4.20 -5.01
N TRP A 90 10.96 -5.23 -4.68
CA TRP A 90 11.50 -6.17 -5.66
C TRP A 90 10.60 -7.39 -5.79
N GLU A 91 10.40 -7.87 -7.02
CA GLU A 91 9.72 -9.13 -7.29
C GLU A 91 10.33 -9.85 -8.50
N ASP A 92 9.87 -11.07 -8.78
CA ASP A 92 10.31 -11.80 -9.96
C ASP A 92 9.70 -11.22 -11.22
N ASN A 93 10.51 -11.09 -12.27
CA ASN A 93 10.03 -10.68 -13.59
C ASN A 93 9.39 -11.89 -14.30
N TRP A 94 8.13 -12.14 -14.00
CA TRP A 94 7.37 -13.24 -14.59
C TRP A 94 7.18 -13.11 -16.09
N PHE A 95 7.07 -11.89 -16.61
CA PHE A 95 6.94 -11.66 -18.05
C PHE A 95 8.19 -12.16 -18.79
N SER A 96 9.38 -11.80 -18.34
CA SER A 96 10.63 -12.27 -18.92
C SER A 96 10.76 -13.79 -18.79
N TYR A 97 10.37 -14.37 -17.66
CA TYR A 97 10.38 -15.81 -17.46
C TYR A 97 9.50 -16.55 -18.48
N TYR A 98 8.24 -16.13 -18.63
CA TYR A 98 7.33 -16.80 -19.60
C TYR A 98 7.72 -16.56 -21.04
N SER A 99 8.25 -15.40 -21.39
CA SER A 99 8.80 -15.14 -22.73
C SER A 99 9.98 -16.08 -23.05
N ASN A 100 10.89 -16.28 -22.08
CA ASN A 100 12.03 -17.16 -22.24
C ASN A 100 11.62 -18.64 -22.35
N ILE A 101 10.59 -19.09 -21.63
CA ILE A 101 10.02 -20.43 -21.79
C ILE A 101 9.51 -20.64 -23.22
N ARG A 102 8.73 -19.70 -23.76
CA ARG A 102 8.17 -19.79 -25.12
C ARG A 102 9.24 -19.85 -26.20
N THR A 103 10.38 -19.21 -25.99
CA THR A 103 11.49 -19.17 -26.97
C THR A 103 12.49 -20.32 -26.80
N GLY A 104 12.26 -21.24 -25.87
CA GLY A 104 13.19 -22.36 -25.57
C GLY A 104 14.45 -21.92 -24.81
N LEU A 105 14.56 -20.66 -24.42
CA LEU A 105 15.70 -20.11 -23.67
C LEU A 105 15.62 -20.34 -22.16
N ALA A 106 14.50 -20.88 -21.68
CA ALA A 106 14.26 -21.04 -20.24
C ALA A 106 15.34 -21.84 -19.51
N ALA A 107 15.86 -22.90 -20.14
CA ALA A 107 16.91 -23.72 -19.55
C ALA A 107 18.24 -22.96 -19.43
N ARG A 108 18.59 -22.11 -20.42
CA ARG A 108 19.79 -21.28 -20.39
C ARG A 108 19.68 -20.18 -19.35
N VAL A 109 18.54 -19.50 -19.31
CA VAL A 109 18.29 -18.43 -18.32
C VAL A 109 18.29 -18.98 -16.89
N ALA A 110 17.73 -20.18 -16.68
CA ALA A 110 17.75 -20.82 -15.36
C ALA A 110 19.17 -21.28 -14.93
N ALA A 111 20.02 -21.62 -15.87
CA ALA A 111 21.41 -22.01 -15.57
C ALA A 111 22.32 -20.78 -15.33
N GLU A 112 22.11 -19.71 -16.06
CA GLU A 112 22.94 -18.50 -15.99
C GLU A 112 22.46 -17.50 -14.93
N GLN A 113 21.19 -17.53 -14.57
CA GLN A 113 20.58 -16.62 -13.60
C GLN A 113 19.72 -17.39 -12.61
N PRO A 114 20.23 -17.68 -11.41
CA PRO A 114 19.46 -18.33 -10.35
C PRO A 114 18.22 -17.52 -9.90
N ASP A 115 18.17 -16.24 -10.23
CA ASP A 115 16.98 -15.38 -10.11
C ASP A 115 16.18 -15.41 -11.43
N TRP A 116 15.38 -16.37 -11.63
CA TRP A 116 14.47 -16.65 -12.72
C TRP A 116 13.96 -15.41 -13.47
N GLY A 117 14.44 -15.14 -14.70
CA GLY A 117 13.97 -14.02 -15.50
C GLY A 117 14.39 -12.63 -15.03
N GLY A 118 15.20 -12.54 -14.00
CA GLY A 118 15.64 -11.28 -13.41
C GLY A 118 14.67 -10.74 -12.35
N ARG A 119 15.03 -9.58 -11.81
CA ARG A 119 14.25 -8.87 -10.81
C ARG A 119 13.53 -7.71 -11.46
N LEU A 120 12.28 -7.51 -11.08
CA LEU A 120 11.50 -6.33 -11.42
C LEU A 120 11.36 -5.46 -10.16
N GLN A 121 11.70 -4.17 -10.28
CA GLN A 121 11.43 -3.22 -9.24
C GLN A 121 10.07 -2.56 -9.50
N HIS A 122 9.10 -2.87 -8.67
CA HIS A 122 7.83 -2.18 -8.66
C HIS A 122 7.97 -0.76 -8.16
N PRO A 123 7.44 0.24 -8.90
CA PRO A 123 7.47 1.63 -8.46
C PRO A 123 6.67 1.85 -7.19
N SER A 124 6.95 2.96 -6.53
CA SER A 124 6.09 3.48 -5.46
C SER A 124 4.85 4.12 -6.05
N ALA A 125 3.80 4.19 -5.24
CA ALA A 125 2.55 4.88 -5.58
C ALA A 125 2.06 5.71 -4.39
N LEU A 126 1.40 6.84 -4.67
CA LEU A 126 0.76 7.70 -3.68
C LEU A 126 -0.70 7.87 -4.05
N ILE A 127 -1.58 7.31 -3.24
CA ILE A 127 -3.00 7.23 -3.49
C ILE A 127 -3.72 8.13 -2.49
N PHE A 128 -4.64 8.98 -2.96
CA PHE A 128 -5.48 9.81 -2.11
C PHE A 128 -6.93 9.36 -2.15
N GLY A 129 -7.62 9.53 -1.03
CA GLY A 129 -9.06 9.33 -0.91
C GLY A 129 -9.73 10.49 -0.22
N ALA A 130 -11.01 10.68 -0.48
CA ALA A 130 -11.85 11.66 0.20
C ALA A 130 -13.19 11.04 0.57
N SER A 131 -13.76 11.48 1.69
CA SER A 131 -15.07 11.05 2.14
C SER A 131 -15.86 12.23 2.66
N LEU A 132 -17.17 12.22 2.42
CA LEU A 132 -18.12 13.17 2.97
C LEU A 132 -19.35 12.40 3.42
N HIS A 133 -19.71 12.55 4.70
CA HIS A 133 -20.91 11.96 5.27
C HIS A 133 -21.70 13.02 6.02
N TYR A 134 -23.01 12.97 5.90
CA TYR A 134 -23.90 13.83 6.66
C TYR A 134 -25.08 13.05 7.22
N THR A 135 -25.31 13.21 8.52
CA THR A 135 -26.42 12.56 9.22
C THR A 135 -27.49 13.58 9.57
N ILE A 136 -28.64 13.46 8.96
CA ILE A 136 -29.79 14.36 9.12
C ILE A 136 -30.66 13.85 10.27
N LYS A 137 -30.90 14.72 11.27
CA LYS A 137 -31.76 14.44 12.43
C LYS A 137 -31.45 13.11 13.11
N GLN A 138 -30.19 12.68 13.09
CA GLN A 138 -29.70 11.42 13.65
C GLN A 138 -30.37 10.14 13.07
N ARG A 139 -31.07 10.24 11.94
CA ARG A 139 -31.81 9.13 11.31
C ARG A 139 -31.39 8.83 9.90
N LEU A 140 -31.25 9.83 9.07
CA LEU A 140 -30.92 9.67 7.66
C LEU A 140 -29.44 10.00 7.42
N GLY A 141 -28.66 9.01 7.06
CA GLY A 141 -27.25 9.19 6.70
C GLY A 141 -27.05 9.17 5.19
N LEU A 142 -26.41 10.20 4.69
CA LEU A 142 -25.97 10.33 3.30
C LEU A 142 -24.44 10.34 3.27
N GLY A 143 -23.83 9.62 2.34
CA GLY A 143 -22.39 9.59 2.23
C GLY A 143 -21.89 9.42 0.81
N VAL A 144 -20.72 9.99 0.55
CA VAL A 144 -19.94 9.75 -0.65
C VAL A 144 -18.50 9.48 -0.26
N ASN A 145 -17.91 8.44 -0.86
CA ASN A 145 -16.48 8.12 -0.72
C ASN A 145 -15.87 8.06 -2.11
N VAL A 146 -14.72 8.68 -2.25
CA VAL A 146 -13.91 8.65 -3.47
C VAL A 146 -12.58 8.02 -3.11
N ASP A 147 -12.31 6.84 -3.65
CA ASP A 147 -11.01 6.20 -3.57
C ASP A 147 -10.20 6.54 -4.81
N ASN A 148 -8.89 6.63 -4.66
CA ASN A 148 -7.97 6.95 -5.74
C ASN A 148 -8.38 8.26 -6.47
N LEU A 149 -8.43 9.35 -5.71
CA LEU A 149 -8.97 10.65 -6.14
C LEU A 149 -8.31 11.18 -7.43
N TYR A 150 -7.02 10.93 -7.62
CA TYR A 150 -6.25 11.40 -8.78
C TYR A 150 -6.16 10.36 -9.92
N ASP A 151 -6.86 9.23 -9.78
CA ASP A 151 -6.85 8.14 -10.78
C ASP A 151 -5.44 7.58 -11.03
N GLU A 152 -4.66 7.44 -9.96
CA GLU A 152 -3.29 6.90 -10.04
C GLU A 152 -3.30 5.47 -10.59
N HIS A 153 -2.52 5.23 -11.63
CA HIS A 153 -2.35 3.91 -12.21
C HIS A 153 -1.24 3.16 -11.48
N TYR A 154 -1.59 2.22 -10.63
CA TYR A 154 -0.63 1.44 -9.88
C TYR A 154 -0.98 -0.04 -9.81
N THR A 155 0.01 -0.84 -9.45
CA THR A 155 -0.14 -2.29 -9.27
C THR A 155 0.36 -2.68 -7.89
N GLU A 156 -0.34 -3.60 -7.24
CA GLU A 156 0.14 -4.22 -6.00
C GLU A 156 0.88 -5.54 -6.23
N LYS A 157 0.77 -6.08 -7.42
CA LYS A 157 1.50 -7.26 -7.91
C LYS A 157 1.67 -7.11 -9.42
N ASP A 158 2.79 -7.60 -9.98
CA ASP A 158 3.01 -7.56 -11.43
C ASP A 158 1.84 -8.19 -12.20
N GLY A 159 1.34 -7.48 -13.21
CA GLY A 159 0.20 -7.87 -14.02
C GLY A 159 -1.19 -7.66 -13.39
N TYR A 160 -1.28 -7.19 -12.14
CA TYR A 160 -2.55 -6.92 -11.46
C TYR A 160 -2.73 -5.41 -11.24
N HIS A 161 -3.44 -4.77 -12.15
CA HIS A 161 -3.80 -3.36 -12.02
C HIS A 161 -4.82 -3.17 -10.90
N MET A 162 -4.56 -2.19 -10.07
CA MET A 162 -5.51 -1.79 -9.04
C MET A 162 -6.61 -0.93 -9.66
N PRO A 163 -7.81 -0.90 -9.05
CA PRO A 163 -8.89 -0.05 -9.53
C PRO A 163 -8.46 1.41 -9.61
N GLY A 164 -8.85 2.09 -10.69
CA GLY A 164 -8.74 3.52 -10.83
C GLY A 164 -9.68 4.23 -9.85
N ARG A 165 -9.95 5.50 -10.11
CA ARG A 165 -10.86 6.29 -9.28
C ARG A 165 -12.23 5.61 -9.15
N THR A 166 -12.64 5.40 -7.91
CA THR A 166 -13.91 4.74 -7.58
C THR A 166 -14.74 5.65 -6.69
N VAL A 167 -15.99 5.88 -7.06
CA VAL A 167 -16.94 6.68 -6.28
C VAL A 167 -18.02 5.75 -5.72
N ARG A 168 -18.23 5.82 -4.42
CA ARG A 168 -19.26 5.02 -3.72
C ARG A 168 -20.22 5.95 -2.98
N PHE A 169 -21.51 5.72 -3.16
CA PHE A 169 -22.57 6.40 -2.44
C PHE A 169 -23.13 5.49 -1.34
N LYS A 170 -23.42 6.08 -0.19
CA LYS A 170 -24.02 5.39 0.95
C LYS A 170 -25.30 6.10 1.36
N LEU A 171 -26.37 5.35 1.52
CA LEU A 171 -27.63 5.78 2.12
C LEU A 171 -27.94 4.86 3.29
N SER A 172 -28.24 5.42 4.44
CA SER A 172 -28.64 4.65 5.63
C SER A 172 -29.80 5.34 6.35
N TYR A 173 -30.70 4.54 6.90
CA TYR A 173 -31.82 5.04 7.70
C TYR A 173 -31.93 4.22 8.98
N GLN A 174 -32.07 4.92 10.12
CA GLN A 174 -32.27 4.33 11.44
C GLN A 174 -33.72 4.56 11.89
N PHE A 175 -34.43 3.50 12.16
CA PHE A 175 -35.83 3.50 12.62
C PHE A 175 -35.95 3.89 14.08
#